data_8dad48da20327464fdb5a34a614e6501
#
_entry.id   8dad48da20327464fdb5a34a614e6501
#
_cell.length_a   1.000
_cell.length_b   1.000
_cell.length_c   1.000
_cell.angle_alpha   90.00
_cell.angle_beta   90.00
_cell.angle_gamma   90.00
#
_symmetry.space_group_name_H-M   'P 1'
#
loop_
_entity.id
_entity.type
_entity.pdbx_description
1 polymer ?
#
loop_
_entity_poly.entity_id
_entity_poly.type
_entity_poly.pdbx_seq_one_letter_code
_entity_poly.pdbx_strand_id
1 'polypeptide(L)'
;MQQRHIDRYSYFNELAITSRDFYIDYLEKFVAIKRGMNILEIGCGEGGNLLPFAEKECNVTGIDRSEERISQAISYFKLLGFNGRFIYSDFFDFSSEEDMNKYDIILIHDVIEHIDKCRKVEFILHAKEFLSETGIIFWGFPAWQMPFGGHQ
;
A
#
# COMPACT_ATOMS: atom_id res chain seq x y z
N MET A 1 21.42 7.23 12.57
CA MET A 1 20.27 6.29 12.49
C MET A 1 19.01 7.11 12.58
N GLN A 2 18.18 7.11 11.55
CA GLN A 2 16.95 7.95 11.55
C GLN A 2 15.98 7.41 12.60
N GLN A 3 15.36 8.32 13.37
CA GLN A 3 14.43 8.01 14.47
C GLN A 3 13.24 7.11 14.03
N ARG A 4 12.90 7.15 12.73
CA ARG A 4 11.89 6.31 12.08
C ARG A 4 12.10 4.78 12.19
N HIS A 5 13.33 4.33 12.43
CA HIS A 5 13.64 2.91 12.63
C HIS A 5 13.46 2.43 14.08
N ILE A 6 13.25 3.36 15.02
CA ILE A 6 13.17 3.05 16.45
C ILE A 6 11.72 2.96 16.92
N ASP A 7 10.82 3.77 16.35
CA ASP A 7 9.40 3.76 16.72
C ASP A 7 8.52 3.47 15.48
N ARG A 8 8.23 2.19 15.29
CA ARG A 8 7.43 1.70 14.17
C ARG A 8 5.98 2.15 14.24
N TYR A 9 5.44 2.31 15.45
CA TYR A 9 4.07 2.78 15.62
C TYR A 9 3.93 4.27 15.27
N SER A 10 4.91 5.09 15.65
CA SER A 10 4.93 6.49 15.21
C SER A 10 5.04 6.61 13.68
N TYR A 11 5.86 5.78 13.04
CA TYR A 11 5.96 5.75 11.59
C TYR A 11 4.65 5.30 10.91
N PHE A 12 4.00 4.26 11.44
CA PHE A 12 2.66 3.85 11.00
C PHE A 12 1.66 5.02 11.05
N ASN A 13 1.65 5.79 12.15
CA ASN A 13 0.76 6.94 12.30
C ASN A 13 1.11 8.09 11.34
N GLU A 14 2.39 8.37 11.08
CA GLU A 14 2.82 9.34 10.08
C GLU A 14 2.30 8.98 8.68
N LEU A 15 2.40 7.71 8.29
CA LEU A 15 1.86 7.23 7.02
C LEU A 15 0.33 7.35 6.97
N ALA A 16 -0.37 7.03 8.06
CA ALA A 16 -1.82 7.15 8.13
C ALA A 16 -2.28 8.61 7.99
N ILE A 17 -1.58 9.56 8.63
CA ILE A 17 -1.85 11.00 8.48
C ILE A 17 -1.60 11.43 7.04
N THR A 18 -0.47 11.06 6.46
CA THR A 18 -0.13 11.40 5.06
C THR A 18 -1.17 10.85 4.09
N SER A 19 -1.57 9.60 4.27
CA SER A 19 -2.58 8.97 3.43
C SER A 19 -3.95 9.66 3.55
N ARG A 20 -4.36 10.02 4.78
CA ARG A 20 -5.62 10.72 5.04
C ARG A 20 -5.64 12.10 4.40
N ASP A 21 -4.57 12.88 4.59
CA ASP A 21 -4.53 14.30 4.23
C ASP A 21 -4.20 14.52 2.75
N PHE A 22 -3.51 13.56 2.10
CA PHE A 22 -3.04 13.75 0.72
C PHE A 22 -3.51 12.66 -0.24
N TYR A 23 -3.42 11.37 0.12
CA TYR A 23 -3.75 10.31 -0.85
C TYR A 23 -5.26 10.21 -1.09
N ILE A 24 -6.04 10.22 -0.02
CA ILE A 24 -7.51 10.21 -0.11
C ILE A 24 -7.99 11.42 -0.91
N ASP A 25 -7.58 12.63 -0.52
CA ASP A 25 -7.99 13.88 -1.18
C ASP A 25 -7.58 13.92 -2.66
N TYR A 26 -6.42 13.36 -2.99
CA TYR A 26 -5.95 13.29 -4.37
C TYR A 26 -6.75 12.28 -5.19
N LEU A 27 -6.96 11.09 -4.64
CA LEU A 27 -7.71 10.01 -5.30
C LEU A 27 -9.17 10.38 -5.53
N GLU A 28 -9.81 11.08 -4.60
CA GLU A 28 -11.21 11.51 -4.70
C GLU A 28 -11.47 12.51 -5.84
N LYS A 29 -10.42 13.08 -6.45
CA LYS A 29 -10.54 13.86 -7.71
C LYS A 29 -10.84 12.98 -8.93
N PHE A 30 -10.56 11.68 -8.86
CA PHE A 30 -10.69 10.74 -9.97
C PHE A 30 -11.72 9.64 -9.70
N VAL A 31 -11.84 9.20 -8.45
CA VAL A 31 -12.73 8.13 -8.05
C VAL A 31 -13.30 8.42 -6.66
N ALA A 32 -14.62 8.38 -6.51
CA ALA A 32 -15.23 8.52 -5.20
C ALA A 32 -14.96 7.26 -4.36
N ILE A 33 -14.25 7.42 -3.24
CA ILE A 33 -13.95 6.32 -2.32
C ILE A 33 -15.19 6.01 -1.49
N LYS A 34 -15.71 4.80 -1.64
CA LYS A 34 -16.97 4.36 -1.02
C LYS A 34 -16.74 3.13 -0.14
N ARG A 35 -17.60 2.99 0.86
CA ARG A 35 -17.71 1.77 1.67
C ARG A 35 -17.75 0.51 0.79
N GLY A 36 -16.98 -0.50 1.18
CA GLY A 36 -16.93 -1.80 0.52
C GLY A 36 -16.02 -1.87 -0.70
N MET A 37 -15.41 -0.76 -1.13
CA MET A 37 -14.36 -0.82 -2.15
C MET A 37 -13.18 -1.66 -1.69
N ASN A 38 -12.56 -2.38 -2.62
CA ASN A 38 -11.40 -3.22 -2.36
C ASN A 38 -10.12 -2.44 -2.67
N ILE A 39 -9.28 -2.28 -1.67
CA ILE A 39 -8.02 -1.52 -1.75
C ILE A 39 -6.86 -2.49 -1.52
N LEU A 40 -5.89 -2.52 -2.41
CA LEU A 40 -4.65 -3.27 -2.27
C LEU A 40 -3.48 -2.30 -2.10
N GLU A 41 -2.59 -2.56 -1.16
CA GLU A 41 -1.28 -1.92 -1.13
C GLU A 41 -0.17 -2.95 -1.33
N ILE A 42 0.65 -2.76 -2.35
CA ILE A 42 1.82 -3.57 -2.63
C ILE A 42 3.03 -2.90 -1.97
N GLY A 43 3.72 -3.66 -1.08
CA GLY A 43 4.77 -3.10 -0.22
C GLY A 43 4.20 -2.31 0.95
N CYS A 44 3.15 -2.82 1.60
CA CYS A 44 2.37 -2.09 2.59
C CYS A 44 3.12 -1.79 3.91
N GLY A 45 4.25 -2.43 4.15
CA GLY A 45 4.94 -2.31 5.43
C GLY A 45 4.02 -2.61 6.60
N GLU A 46 3.97 -1.71 7.55
CA GLU A 46 3.11 -1.79 8.74
C GLU A 46 1.63 -1.41 8.46
N GLY A 47 1.26 -1.09 7.22
CA GLY A 47 -0.12 -0.84 6.80
C GLY A 47 -0.66 0.57 7.09
N GLY A 48 0.20 1.53 7.42
CA GLY A 48 -0.23 2.88 7.79
C GLY A 48 -1.04 3.57 6.69
N ASN A 49 -0.64 3.44 5.43
CA ASN A 49 -1.38 4.04 4.31
C ASN A 49 -2.78 3.46 4.13
N LEU A 50 -3.01 2.21 4.54
CA LEU A 50 -4.31 1.54 4.41
C LEU A 50 -5.31 1.92 5.51
N LEU A 51 -4.83 2.46 6.65
CA LEU A 51 -5.71 2.79 7.76
C LEU A 51 -6.84 3.75 7.39
N PRO A 52 -6.61 4.88 6.69
CA PRO A 52 -7.68 5.81 6.31
C PRO A 52 -8.74 5.21 5.38
N PHE A 53 -8.35 4.21 4.58
CA PHE A 53 -9.32 3.47 3.75
C PHE A 53 -10.17 2.52 4.60
N ALA A 54 -9.57 1.87 5.61
CA ALA A 54 -10.32 1.06 6.57
C ALA A 54 -11.29 1.92 7.41
N GLU A 55 -10.91 3.15 7.78
CA GLU A 55 -11.78 4.14 8.44
C GLU A 55 -12.99 4.53 7.56
N LYS A 56 -12.83 4.51 6.23
CA LYS A 56 -13.92 4.70 5.25
C LYS A 56 -14.70 3.40 4.95
N GLU A 57 -14.50 2.37 5.76
CA GLU A 57 -15.15 1.06 5.63
C GLU A 57 -14.85 0.33 4.29
N CYS A 58 -13.68 0.59 3.70
CA CYS A 58 -13.16 -0.18 2.57
C CYS A 58 -12.61 -1.53 3.05
N ASN A 59 -12.59 -2.52 2.16
CA ASN A 59 -11.89 -3.79 2.37
C ASN A 59 -10.41 -3.60 2.02
N VAL A 60 -9.53 -3.59 2.98
CA VAL A 60 -8.11 -3.33 2.75
C VAL A 60 -7.29 -4.62 2.77
N THR A 61 -6.37 -4.73 1.82
CA THR A 61 -5.39 -5.82 1.72
C THR A 61 -4.00 -5.20 1.57
N GLY A 62 -3.05 -5.69 2.36
CA GLY A 62 -1.64 -5.30 2.27
C GLY A 62 -0.76 -6.52 1.99
N ILE A 63 0.21 -6.36 1.09
CA ILE A 63 1.24 -7.37 0.80
C ILE A 63 2.60 -6.77 1.09
N ASP A 64 3.43 -7.46 1.85
CA ASP A 64 4.83 -7.08 2.08
C ASP A 64 5.71 -8.33 2.23
N ARG A 65 6.98 -8.21 1.83
CA ARG A 65 7.97 -9.28 1.96
C ARG A 65 8.66 -9.34 3.32
N SER A 66 8.24 -8.53 4.28
CA SER A 66 8.72 -8.54 5.66
C SER A 66 7.67 -9.12 6.58
N GLU A 67 7.91 -10.33 7.09
CA GLU A 67 7.04 -11.00 8.04
C GLU A 67 6.84 -10.16 9.32
N GLU A 68 7.91 -9.50 9.78
CA GLU A 68 7.86 -8.61 10.94
C GLU A 68 6.89 -7.46 10.73
N ARG A 69 6.95 -6.77 9.58
CA ARG A 69 6.07 -5.65 9.27
C ARG A 69 4.61 -6.10 9.13
N ILE A 70 4.37 -7.23 8.51
CA ILE A 70 3.03 -7.82 8.40
C ILE A 70 2.47 -8.13 9.80
N SER A 71 3.27 -8.72 10.70
CA SER A 71 2.86 -8.97 12.08
C SER A 71 2.52 -7.68 12.83
N GLN A 72 3.27 -6.60 12.59
CA GLN A 72 3.02 -5.28 13.16
C GLN A 72 1.73 -4.67 12.58
N ALA A 73 1.52 -4.76 11.26
CA ALA A 73 0.29 -4.29 10.61
C ALA A 73 -0.96 -4.93 11.22
N ILE A 74 -0.97 -6.26 11.36
CA ILE A 74 -2.06 -7.01 12.00
C ILE A 74 -2.29 -6.51 13.44
N SER A 75 -1.21 -6.31 14.20
CA SER A 75 -1.27 -5.87 15.59
C SER A 75 -1.83 -4.45 15.72
N TYR A 76 -1.39 -3.52 14.85
CA TYR A 76 -1.83 -2.11 14.90
C TYR A 76 -3.29 -1.98 14.47
N PHE A 77 -3.70 -2.67 13.41
CA PHE A 77 -5.10 -2.68 12.98
C PHE A 77 -6.01 -3.24 14.08
N LYS A 78 -5.63 -4.36 14.70
CA LYS A 78 -6.37 -4.94 15.83
C LYS A 78 -6.45 -3.99 17.03
N LEU A 79 -5.35 -3.32 17.38
CA LEU A 79 -5.29 -2.34 18.48
C LEU A 79 -6.26 -1.18 18.24
N LEU A 80 -6.39 -0.73 17.00
CA LEU A 80 -7.26 0.38 16.61
C LEU A 80 -8.71 -0.05 16.30
N GLY A 81 -9.01 -1.34 16.38
CA GLY A 81 -10.36 -1.89 16.14
C GLY A 81 -10.75 -2.01 14.67
N PHE A 82 -9.79 -1.98 13.76
CA PHE A 82 -10.01 -2.16 12.32
C PHE A 82 -9.62 -3.56 11.85
N ASN A 83 -10.23 -3.98 10.73
CA ASN A 83 -9.89 -5.21 10.05
C ASN A 83 -9.11 -4.90 8.77
N GLY A 84 -8.14 -5.74 8.46
CA GLY A 84 -7.38 -5.73 7.22
C GLY A 84 -6.82 -7.12 6.94
N ARG A 85 -6.63 -7.46 5.68
CA ARG A 85 -5.96 -8.69 5.26
C ARG A 85 -4.51 -8.37 4.95
N PHE A 86 -3.58 -8.89 5.75
CA PHE A 86 -2.15 -8.66 5.57
C PHE A 86 -1.45 -9.96 5.22
N ILE A 87 -0.66 -9.95 4.14
CA ILE A 87 -0.08 -11.13 3.52
C ILE A 87 1.43 -10.98 3.46
N TYR A 88 2.14 -11.90 4.10
CA TYR A 88 3.58 -12.04 3.93
C TYR A 88 3.86 -12.78 2.62
N SER A 89 4.34 -12.06 1.62
CA SER A 89 4.72 -12.62 0.30
C SER A 89 5.63 -11.66 -0.46
N ASP A 90 6.52 -12.18 -1.30
CA ASP A 90 7.03 -11.41 -2.42
C ASP A 90 5.87 -11.21 -3.41
N PHE A 91 5.71 -9.99 -3.92
CA PHE A 91 4.59 -9.71 -4.81
C PHE A 91 4.68 -10.47 -6.13
N PHE A 92 5.88 -10.80 -6.61
CA PHE A 92 6.05 -11.62 -7.81
C PHE A 92 5.58 -13.08 -7.63
N ASP A 93 5.59 -13.57 -6.40
CA ASP A 93 5.13 -14.92 -6.06
C ASP A 93 3.66 -14.94 -5.63
N PHE A 94 3.07 -13.74 -5.42
CA PHE A 94 1.68 -13.65 -5.03
C PHE A 94 0.76 -14.02 -6.19
N SER A 95 0.01 -15.08 -6.00
CA SER A 95 -0.99 -15.57 -6.96
C SER A 95 -2.22 -16.04 -6.19
N SER A 96 -3.35 -15.46 -6.52
CA SER A 96 -4.63 -15.82 -5.91
C SER A 96 -5.75 -15.58 -6.92
N GLU A 97 -6.44 -16.64 -7.34
CA GLU A 97 -7.59 -16.53 -8.24
C GLU A 97 -8.71 -15.65 -7.65
N GLU A 98 -8.86 -15.68 -6.32
CA GLU A 98 -9.86 -14.87 -5.60
C GLU A 98 -9.56 -13.38 -5.63
N ASP A 99 -8.30 -13.00 -5.87
CA ASP A 99 -7.84 -11.62 -5.87
C ASP A 99 -7.71 -11.03 -7.29
N MET A 100 -7.81 -11.87 -8.34
CA MET A 100 -7.77 -11.40 -9.73
C MET A 100 -8.97 -10.51 -10.06
N ASN A 101 -8.73 -9.39 -10.77
CA ASN A 101 -9.74 -8.42 -11.19
C ASN A 101 -10.62 -7.87 -10.04
N LYS A 102 -10.08 -7.77 -8.83
CA LYS A 102 -10.85 -7.50 -7.61
C LYS A 102 -10.71 -6.06 -7.11
N TYR A 103 -9.50 -5.48 -7.21
CA TYR A 103 -9.20 -4.26 -6.49
C TYR A 103 -9.60 -3.01 -7.28
N ASP A 104 -10.35 -2.13 -6.62
CA ASP A 104 -10.78 -0.84 -7.17
C ASP A 104 -9.64 0.18 -7.17
N ILE A 105 -8.76 0.10 -6.16
CA ILE A 105 -7.56 0.93 -6.05
C ILE A 105 -6.38 0.04 -5.64
N ILE A 106 -5.28 0.15 -6.37
CA ILE A 106 -4.00 -0.44 -5.98
C ILE A 106 -3.03 0.69 -5.65
N LEU A 107 -2.53 0.71 -4.41
CA LEU A 107 -1.51 1.63 -3.96
C LEU A 107 -0.13 0.99 -4.13
N ILE A 108 0.83 1.72 -4.71
CA ILE A 108 2.22 1.31 -4.85
C ILE A 108 3.08 2.51 -4.48
N HIS A 109 3.56 2.55 -3.23
CA HIS A 109 4.30 3.68 -2.70
C HIS A 109 5.71 3.24 -2.24
N ASP A 110 6.74 3.92 -2.73
CA ASP A 110 8.15 3.63 -2.42
C ASP A 110 8.55 2.15 -2.67
N VAL A 111 8.09 1.56 -3.76
CA VAL A 111 8.37 0.16 -4.13
C VAL A 111 9.09 0.07 -5.46
N ILE A 112 8.65 0.79 -6.49
CA ILE A 112 9.12 0.61 -7.88
C ILE A 112 10.62 0.91 -8.04
N GLU A 113 11.19 1.77 -7.20
CA GLU A 113 12.61 2.08 -7.17
C GLU A 113 13.48 0.89 -6.71
N HIS A 114 12.90 -0.01 -5.91
CA HIS A 114 13.56 -1.22 -5.41
C HIS A 114 13.44 -2.42 -6.35
N ILE A 115 12.66 -2.30 -7.42
CA ILE A 115 12.49 -3.36 -8.42
C ILE A 115 13.59 -3.24 -9.48
N ASP A 116 14.21 -4.36 -9.82
CA ASP A 116 15.20 -4.44 -10.90
C ASP A 116 14.62 -3.87 -12.20
N LYS A 117 15.43 -3.06 -12.91
CA LYS A 117 15.00 -2.36 -14.13
C LYS A 117 14.39 -3.30 -15.17
N CYS A 118 14.96 -4.51 -15.32
CA CYS A 118 14.49 -5.51 -16.26
C CYS A 118 13.14 -6.14 -15.86
N ARG A 119 12.77 -6.07 -14.57
CA ARG A 119 11.53 -6.65 -14.04
C ARG A 119 10.41 -5.63 -13.79
N LYS A 120 10.65 -4.34 -14.02
CA LYS A 120 9.62 -3.30 -13.76
C LYS A 120 8.37 -3.49 -14.62
N VAL A 121 8.55 -3.88 -15.88
CA VAL A 121 7.40 -4.15 -16.78
C VAL A 121 6.62 -5.37 -16.31
N GLU A 122 7.30 -6.46 -15.94
CA GLU A 122 6.67 -7.65 -15.35
C GLU A 122 5.86 -7.29 -14.10
N PHE A 123 6.45 -6.50 -13.18
CA PHE A 123 5.79 -6.03 -11.97
C PHE A 123 4.49 -5.26 -12.26
N ILE A 124 4.54 -4.32 -13.22
CA ILE A 124 3.38 -3.52 -13.61
C ILE A 124 2.28 -4.40 -14.23
N LEU A 125 2.65 -5.32 -15.11
CA LEU A 125 1.70 -6.23 -15.74
C LEU A 125 1.05 -7.14 -14.71
N HIS A 126 1.84 -7.67 -13.77
CA HIS A 126 1.32 -8.49 -12.69
C HIS A 126 0.36 -7.70 -11.77
N ALA A 127 0.69 -6.45 -11.41
CA ALA A 127 -0.21 -5.62 -10.62
C ALA A 127 -1.56 -5.37 -11.33
N LYS A 128 -1.55 -5.25 -12.66
CA LYS A 128 -2.78 -5.08 -13.45
C LYS A 128 -3.72 -6.28 -13.41
N GLU A 129 -3.21 -7.50 -13.19
CA GLU A 129 -4.04 -8.70 -13.10
C GLU A 129 -5.01 -8.66 -11.90
N PHE A 130 -4.66 -7.92 -10.86
CA PHE A 130 -5.47 -7.76 -9.65
C PHE A 130 -6.43 -6.57 -9.72
N LEU A 131 -6.25 -5.68 -10.70
CA LEU A 131 -7.05 -4.48 -10.85
C LEU A 131 -8.43 -4.80 -11.44
N SER A 132 -9.49 -4.28 -10.84
CA SER A 132 -10.84 -4.39 -11.41
C SER A 132 -10.95 -3.66 -12.75
N GLU A 133 -12.00 -3.92 -13.52
CA GLU A 133 -12.20 -3.34 -14.87
C GLU A 133 -12.14 -1.81 -14.87
N THR A 134 -12.64 -1.18 -13.83
CA THR A 134 -12.66 0.30 -13.66
C THR A 134 -11.68 0.80 -12.61
N GLY A 135 -10.83 -0.10 -12.12
CA GLY A 135 -9.87 0.19 -11.06
C GLY A 135 -8.73 1.10 -11.50
N ILE A 136 -8.07 1.72 -10.55
CA ILE A 136 -6.93 2.60 -10.77
C ILE A 136 -5.72 2.18 -9.95
N ILE A 137 -4.52 2.48 -10.46
CA ILE A 137 -3.28 2.31 -9.70
C ILE A 137 -2.78 3.70 -9.31
N PHE A 138 -2.54 3.89 -8.01
CA PHE A 138 -1.92 5.07 -7.45
C PHE A 138 -0.45 4.81 -7.15
N TRP A 139 0.43 5.56 -7.85
CA TRP A 139 1.87 5.44 -7.73
C TRP A 139 2.46 6.58 -6.90
N GLY A 140 3.25 6.23 -5.88
CA GLY A 140 4.10 7.16 -5.15
C GLY A 140 5.56 6.69 -5.21
N PHE A 141 6.47 7.59 -5.56
CA PHE A 141 7.91 7.35 -5.54
C PHE A 141 8.67 8.65 -5.32
N PRO A 142 9.87 8.63 -4.70
CA PRO A 142 10.67 9.83 -4.50
C PRO A 142 11.05 10.46 -5.83
N ALA A 143 10.79 11.77 -5.98
CA ALA A 143 11.21 12.47 -7.18
C ALA A 143 12.75 12.53 -7.24
N TRP A 144 13.32 12.18 -8.38
CA TRP A 144 14.77 12.26 -8.66
C TRP A 144 15.40 13.61 -8.26
N GLN A 145 14.62 14.69 -8.34
CA GLN A 145 15.07 16.06 -8.10
C GLN A 145 14.89 16.55 -6.66
N MET A 146 14.52 15.70 -5.72
CA MET A 146 14.42 16.11 -4.32
C MET A 146 15.79 16.44 -3.74
N PRO A 147 15.93 17.54 -2.94
CA PRO A 147 17.22 18.01 -2.40
C PRO A 147 17.96 16.98 -1.54
N PHE A 148 17.27 15.98 -1.05
CA PHE A 148 17.81 14.89 -0.21
C PHE A 148 17.86 13.55 -0.91
N GLY A 149 17.88 13.56 -2.26
CA GLY A 149 18.09 12.38 -3.09
C GLY A 149 17.13 11.24 -2.79
N GLY A 150 16.46 10.72 -3.81
CA GLY A 150 15.84 9.41 -3.70
C GLY A 150 16.85 8.43 -3.12
N HIS A 151 16.36 7.46 -2.36
CA HIS A 151 17.16 6.43 -1.69
C HIS A 151 18.36 5.98 -2.53
N GLN A 152 19.57 6.34 -2.10
CA GLN A 152 20.83 5.76 -2.55
C GLN A 152 21.07 4.46 -1.80
#